data_64e0d6dfa6cad3806686fe94fc6e1c66
#
_entry.id   64e0d6dfa6cad3806686fe94fc6e1c66
#
_cell.length_a   1.000
_cell.length_b   1.000
_cell.length_c   1.000
_cell.angle_alpha   90.00
_cell.angle_beta   90.00
_cell.angle_gamma   90.00
#
_symmetry.space_group_name_H-M   'P 1'
#
loop_
_entity.id
_entity.type
_entity.pdbx_description
1 polymer ?
#
loop_
_entity_poly.entity_id
_entity_poly.type
_entity_poly.pdbx_seq_one_letter_code
_entity_poly.pdbx_strand_id
1 'polypeptide(L)'
;KFEEYCKKLTKDTDGDGKTDQYAMASFSKYYLPMCAANNNATFVSRDKDGKYVDAITSKEFKDAMNWGVDLIKKGYIKPKPSENVAWDWYKAAFRDGEAAMQTAEVYEISAFADMEDDWGFVMFPYNQDQKDATNKTVPNDNIVVMPSCFDQEKAEKIAFAYDLYTEPVEGYTPHDQILEQYYPQFRDDRAVDETIGMMLEEKHKSTSYLPMISEIDYGDFCYPVYANATTPAKKIEELSTKWDTKISKVNAEYDKFAKEHTK
;
A
#
# COMPACT_ATOMS: atom_id res chain seq x y z
N LYS A 1 8.14 -4.46 -19.69
CA LYS A 1 6.70 -4.59 -20.07
C LYS A 1 5.85 -3.50 -19.45
N PHE A 2 5.79 -3.34 -18.10
CA PHE A 2 4.93 -2.32 -17.46
C PHE A 2 5.22 -0.90 -17.97
N GLU A 3 6.50 -0.51 -18.03
CA GLU A 3 6.90 0.80 -18.55
C GLU A 3 6.47 1.02 -20.01
N GLU A 4 6.48 -0.03 -20.84
CA GLU A 4 5.99 0.03 -22.21
C GLU A 4 4.49 0.32 -22.28
N TYR A 5 3.70 -0.22 -21.32
CA TYR A 5 2.29 0.15 -21.17
C TYR A 5 2.14 1.59 -20.73
N CYS A 6 2.90 2.03 -19.72
CA CYS A 6 2.88 3.42 -19.27
C CYS A 6 3.15 4.38 -20.43
N LYS A 7 4.17 4.09 -21.26
CA LYS A 7 4.48 4.90 -22.45
C LYS A 7 3.33 4.95 -23.47
N LYS A 8 2.60 3.84 -23.66
CA LYS A 8 1.48 3.78 -24.61
C LYS A 8 0.22 4.46 -24.08
N LEU A 9 0.04 4.45 -22.78
CA LEU A 9 -1.14 4.99 -22.11
C LEU A 9 -1.03 6.49 -21.82
N THR A 10 0.20 7.03 -21.81
CA THR A 10 0.44 8.47 -21.67
C THR A 10 0.30 9.13 -23.04
N LYS A 11 -0.67 10.03 -23.17
CA LYS A 11 -1.06 10.62 -24.47
C LYS A 11 -1.36 12.10 -24.35
N ASP A 12 -0.99 12.81 -25.41
CA ASP A 12 -1.59 14.08 -25.85
C ASP A 12 -2.72 13.70 -26.81
N THR A 13 -3.96 13.95 -26.45
CA THR A 13 -5.15 13.51 -27.21
C THR A 13 -5.71 14.60 -28.12
N ASP A 14 -5.39 15.86 -27.90
CA ASP A 14 -5.84 17.02 -28.69
C ASP A 14 -4.74 17.65 -29.54
N GLY A 15 -3.48 17.26 -29.33
CA GLY A 15 -2.33 17.71 -30.12
C GLY A 15 -1.78 19.07 -29.71
N ASP A 16 -2.08 19.57 -28.50
CA ASP A 16 -1.60 20.87 -28.01
C ASP A 16 -0.16 20.80 -27.43
N GLY A 17 0.43 19.61 -27.39
CA GLY A 17 1.77 19.33 -26.87
C GLY A 17 1.82 19.10 -25.37
N LYS A 18 0.67 18.98 -24.70
CA LYS A 18 0.57 18.61 -23.29
C LYS A 18 -0.01 17.21 -23.13
N THR A 19 0.20 16.63 -21.97
CA THR A 19 -0.35 15.32 -21.66
C THR A 19 -1.76 15.47 -21.09
N ASP A 20 -2.76 14.93 -21.77
CA ASP A 20 -4.15 14.89 -21.32
C ASP A 20 -4.45 13.62 -20.52
N GLN A 21 -3.93 12.48 -21.00
CA GLN A 21 -4.07 11.19 -20.34
C GLN A 21 -2.71 10.70 -19.85
N TYR A 22 -2.60 10.45 -18.57
CA TYR A 22 -1.44 9.84 -17.95
C TYR A 22 -1.61 8.32 -17.84
N ALA A 23 -0.52 7.58 -17.75
CA ALA A 23 -0.61 6.15 -17.52
C ALA A 23 -1.22 5.81 -16.15
N MET A 24 -0.90 6.60 -15.12
CA MET A 24 -1.37 6.35 -13.76
C MET A 24 -1.58 7.64 -12.97
N ALA A 25 -2.57 7.65 -12.10
CA ALA A 25 -2.70 8.58 -10.98
C ALA A 25 -2.60 7.81 -9.66
N SER A 26 -2.00 8.42 -8.64
CA SER A 26 -1.82 7.75 -7.36
C SER A 26 -1.61 8.72 -6.21
N PHE A 27 -1.95 8.26 -5.01
CA PHE A 27 -1.52 8.89 -3.79
C PHE A 27 -0.09 8.45 -3.41
N SER A 28 0.74 9.38 -2.98
CA SER A 28 2.16 9.10 -2.69
C SER A 28 2.38 8.01 -1.65
N LYS A 29 1.51 7.95 -0.63
CA LYS A 29 1.54 6.92 0.41
C LYS A 29 1.01 5.55 -0.05
N TYR A 30 0.44 5.44 -1.23
CA TYR A 30 0.10 4.16 -1.86
C TYR A 30 1.19 3.75 -2.85
N TYR A 31 1.57 4.66 -3.74
CA TYR A 31 2.46 4.37 -4.86
C TYR A 31 3.84 3.87 -4.43
N LEU A 32 4.55 4.64 -3.58
CA LEU A 32 5.92 4.28 -3.19
C LEU A 32 6.00 3.02 -2.31
N PRO A 33 5.08 2.79 -1.32
CA PRO A 33 5.02 1.51 -0.62
C PRO A 33 4.72 0.32 -1.54
N MET A 34 3.88 0.49 -2.56
CA MET A 34 3.63 -0.57 -3.56
C MET A 34 4.89 -0.87 -4.38
N CYS A 35 5.66 0.16 -4.77
CA CYS A 35 6.96 -0.03 -5.42
C CYS A 35 7.92 -0.82 -4.53
N ALA A 36 7.99 -0.50 -3.23
CA ALA A 36 8.84 -1.21 -2.28
C ALA A 36 8.41 -2.68 -2.13
N ALA A 37 7.14 -2.92 -1.78
CA ALA A 37 6.63 -4.26 -1.52
C ALA A 37 6.81 -5.19 -2.73
N ASN A 38 6.58 -4.68 -3.95
CA ASN A 38 6.71 -5.44 -5.19
C ASN A 38 8.17 -5.54 -5.70
N ASN A 39 9.12 -5.06 -4.91
CA ASN A 39 10.56 -5.29 -5.07
C ASN A 39 11.15 -6.02 -3.83
N ASN A 40 10.33 -6.73 -3.07
CA ASN A 40 10.68 -7.42 -1.82
C ASN A 40 11.35 -6.50 -0.79
N ALA A 41 10.92 -5.24 -0.73
CA ALA A 41 11.44 -4.23 0.18
C ALA A 41 10.34 -3.66 1.09
N THR A 42 10.74 -3.07 2.21
CA THR A 42 9.85 -2.43 3.17
C THR A 42 10.57 -1.27 3.85
N PHE A 43 9.83 -0.43 4.57
CA PHE A 43 10.39 0.68 5.35
C PHE A 43 11.04 0.21 6.65
N VAL A 44 10.40 -0.73 7.33
CA VAL A 44 10.89 -1.35 8.57
C VAL A 44 10.77 -2.85 8.43
N SER A 45 11.83 -3.58 8.72
CA SER A 45 11.86 -5.04 8.71
C SER A 45 12.23 -5.60 10.10
N ARG A 46 12.36 -6.92 10.19
CA ARG A 46 12.93 -7.61 11.34
C ARG A 46 14.21 -8.34 10.92
N ASP A 47 15.19 -8.31 11.80
CA ASP A 47 16.39 -9.13 11.67
C ASP A 47 16.15 -10.59 12.11
N LYS A 48 17.20 -11.41 12.03
CA LYS A 48 17.18 -12.82 12.44
C LYS A 48 16.89 -13.03 13.94
N ASP A 49 17.13 -12.04 14.76
CA ASP A 49 16.92 -12.06 16.19
C ASP A 49 15.53 -11.48 16.57
N GLY A 50 14.73 -11.14 15.58
CA GLY A 50 13.37 -10.61 15.71
C GLY A 50 13.32 -9.12 16.06
N LYS A 51 14.45 -8.40 16.02
CA LYS A 51 14.52 -6.95 16.26
C LYS A 51 14.08 -6.17 15.03
N TYR A 52 13.38 -5.07 15.27
CA TYR A 52 13.07 -4.13 14.22
C TYR A 52 14.33 -3.44 13.72
N VAL A 53 14.42 -3.26 12.41
CA VAL A 53 15.54 -2.61 11.74
C VAL A 53 15.06 -1.66 10.65
N ASP A 54 15.78 -0.58 10.46
CA ASP A 54 15.60 0.32 9.32
C ASP A 54 15.93 -0.42 8.02
N ALA A 55 14.97 -0.51 7.12
CA ALA A 55 15.12 -1.21 5.84
C ALA A 55 15.24 -0.27 4.63
N ILE A 56 15.10 1.07 4.82
CA ILE A 56 15.20 2.02 3.70
C ILE A 56 16.61 2.11 3.12
N THR A 57 17.61 1.65 3.85
CA THR A 57 19.01 1.64 3.40
C THR A 57 19.33 0.42 2.52
N SER A 58 18.44 -0.56 2.42
CA SER A 58 18.65 -1.77 1.59
C SER A 58 18.76 -1.43 0.10
N LYS A 59 19.41 -2.33 -0.65
CA LYS A 59 19.53 -2.20 -2.10
C LYS A 59 18.15 -2.29 -2.76
N GLU A 60 17.34 -3.25 -2.34
CA GLU A 60 16.01 -3.52 -2.86
C GLU A 60 15.09 -2.31 -2.70
N PHE A 61 15.14 -1.64 -1.54
CA PHE A 61 14.38 -0.42 -1.30
C PHE A 61 14.84 0.73 -2.21
N LYS A 62 16.16 0.95 -2.30
CA LYS A 62 16.72 1.99 -3.18
C LYS A 62 16.37 1.77 -4.64
N ASP A 63 16.46 0.54 -5.12
CA ASP A 63 16.10 0.17 -6.49
C ASP A 63 14.62 0.43 -6.76
N ALA A 64 13.73 0.04 -5.84
CA ALA A 64 12.29 0.28 -5.94
C ALA A 64 11.96 1.77 -6.00
N MET A 65 12.55 2.57 -5.12
CA MET A 65 12.32 4.01 -5.08
C MET A 65 12.86 4.71 -6.32
N ASN A 66 14.02 4.31 -6.82
CA ASN A 66 14.59 4.85 -8.04
C ASN A 66 13.71 4.53 -9.25
N TRP A 67 13.20 3.30 -9.36
CA TRP A 67 12.28 2.90 -10.42
C TRP A 67 10.97 3.69 -10.36
N GLY A 68 10.36 3.80 -9.18
CA GLY A 68 9.12 4.56 -9.00
C GLY A 68 9.27 6.03 -9.37
N VAL A 69 10.36 6.66 -8.92
CA VAL A 69 10.67 8.08 -9.26
C VAL A 69 11.01 8.25 -10.73
N ASP A 70 11.64 7.26 -11.37
CA ASP A 70 11.91 7.31 -12.81
C ASP A 70 10.63 7.37 -13.65
N LEU A 71 9.58 6.60 -13.28
CA LEU A 71 8.28 6.67 -13.93
C LEU A 71 7.60 8.06 -13.75
N ILE A 72 7.76 8.67 -12.57
CA ILE A 72 7.29 10.05 -12.32
C ILE A 72 8.03 11.05 -13.24
N LYS A 73 9.36 10.96 -13.30
CA LYS A 73 10.20 11.86 -14.12
C LYS A 73 9.96 11.71 -15.63
N LYS A 74 9.57 10.51 -16.06
CA LYS A 74 9.16 10.26 -17.46
C LYS A 74 7.78 10.81 -17.79
N GLY A 75 7.08 11.39 -16.81
CA GLY A 75 5.75 11.97 -17.01
C GLY A 75 4.65 10.92 -17.17
N TYR A 76 4.86 9.67 -16.74
CA TYR A 76 3.83 8.63 -16.81
C TYR A 76 2.83 8.71 -15.66
N ILE A 77 3.25 9.27 -14.53
CA ILE A 77 2.42 9.42 -13.35
C ILE A 77 1.89 10.86 -13.30
N LYS A 78 0.55 10.99 -13.21
CA LYS A 78 -0.10 12.29 -13.14
C LYS A 78 0.38 13.07 -11.91
N PRO A 79 0.91 14.30 -12.07
CA PRO A 79 1.27 15.12 -10.93
C PRO A 79 0.01 15.56 -10.16
N LYS A 80 0.14 15.77 -8.86
CA LYS A 80 -0.91 16.38 -8.05
C LYS A 80 -1.29 17.75 -8.62
N PRO A 81 -2.58 18.03 -8.94
CA PRO A 81 -2.97 19.24 -9.66
C PRO A 81 -2.64 20.55 -8.93
N SER A 82 -2.77 20.57 -7.60
CA SER A 82 -2.42 21.70 -6.75
C SER A 82 -2.29 21.28 -5.28
N GLU A 83 -1.74 22.15 -4.44
CA GLU A 83 -1.66 21.91 -2.99
C GLU A 83 -3.05 21.83 -2.33
N ASN A 84 -4.03 22.53 -2.85
CA ASN A 84 -5.38 22.61 -2.28
C ASN A 84 -6.37 21.57 -2.84
N VAL A 85 -5.93 20.68 -3.73
CA VAL A 85 -6.80 19.62 -4.26
C VAL A 85 -7.10 18.60 -3.16
N ALA A 86 -8.28 17.97 -3.22
CA ALA A 86 -8.66 16.88 -2.32
C ALA A 86 -7.57 15.79 -2.28
N TRP A 87 -7.38 15.18 -1.12
CA TRP A 87 -6.32 14.16 -0.94
C TRP A 87 -6.51 12.95 -1.88
N ASP A 88 -7.76 12.66 -2.24
CA ASP A 88 -8.16 11.54 -3.10
C ASP A 88 -8.41 11.94 -4.57
N TRP A 89 -7.81 13.05 -5.02
CA TRP A 89 -7.90 13.60 -6.38
C TRP A 89 -7.62 12.56 -7.49
N TYR A 90 -6.79 11.57 -7.21
CA TYR A 90 -6.42 10.51 -8.15
C TYR A 90 -7.62 9.63 -8.55
N LYS A 91 -8.65 9.52 -7.70
CA LYS A 91 -9.89 8.80 -8.02
C LYS A 91 -10.67 9.51 -9.13
N ALA A 92 -10.81 10.83 -9.01
CA ALA A 92 -11.43 11.64 -10.05
C ALA A 92 -10.62 11.57 -11.35
N ALA A 93 -9.29 11.67 -11.27
CA ALA A 93 -8.43 11.56 -12.45
C ALA A 93 -8.59 10.23 -13.20
N PHE A 94 -8.80 9.13 -12.50
CA PHE A 94 -9.10 7.84 -13.13
C PHE A 94 -10.51 7.79 -13.70
N ARG A 95 -11.53 8.17 -12.92
CA ARG A 95 -12.92 8.16 -13.35
C ARG A 95 -13.17 9.05 -14.58
N ASP A 96 -12.49 10.19 -14.62
CA ASP A 96 -12.68 11.21 -15.69
C ASP A 96 -11.75 10.95 -16.90
N GLY A 97 -11.02 9.82 -16.92
CA GLY A 97 -10.17 9.41 -18.05
C GLY A 97 -8.82 10.13 -18.16
N GLU A 98 -8.49 11.00 -17.18
CA GLU A 98 -7.19 11.70 -17.14
C GLU A 98 -6.04 10.76 -16.75
N ALA A 99 -6.34 9.59 -16.21
CA ALA A 99 -5.38 8.52 -15.95
C ALA A 99 -5.97 7.17 -16.33
N ALA A 100 -5.19 6.35 -17.06
CA ALA A 100 -5.62 5.02 -17.49
C ALA A 100 -5.58 3.98 -16.37
N MET A 101 -4.86 4.23 -15.31
CA MET A 101 -4.73 3.37 -14.12
C MET A 101 -4.68 4.22 -12.86
N GLN A 102 -5.04 3.61 -11.73
CA GLN A 102 -4.74 4.16 -10.41
C GLN A 102 -4.27 3.06 -9.46
N THR A 103 -3.51 3.44 -8.41
CA THR A 103 -3.35 2.57 -7.25
C THR A 103 -4.52 2.80 -6.30
N ALA A 104 -5.09 1.73 -5.78
CA ALA A 104 -6.27 1.81 -4.91
C ALA A 104 -6.16 0.83 -3.74
N GLU A 105 -6.82 1.15 -2.67
CA GLU A 105 -7.18 0.18 -1.63
C GLU A 105 -8.49 -0.52 -2.02
N VAL A 106 -8.67 -1.76 -1.57
CA VAL A 106 -9.83 -2.59 -1.97
C VAL A 106 -11.17 -1.91 -1.64
N TYR A 107 -11.26 -1.19 -0.51
CA TYR A 107 -12.50 -0.50 -0.14
C TYR A 107 -12.88 0.65 -1.10
N GLU A 108 -11.94 1.16 -1.90
CA GLU A 108 -12.19 2.25 -2.85
C GLU A 108 -12.92 1.79 -4.12
N ILE A 109 -13.04 0.49 -4.33
CA ILE A 109 -13.71 -0.11 -5.51
C ILE A 109 -15.13 0.44 -5.69
N SER A 110 -15.87 0.62 -4.60
CA SER A 110 -17.22 1.17 -4.61
C SER A 110 -17.32 2.58 -5.21
N ALA A 111 -16.21 3.34 -5.22
CA ALA A 111 -16.18 4.68 -5.81
C ALA A 111 -16.27 4.66 -7.35
N PHE A 112 -16.15 3.50 -7.98
CA PHE A 112 -16.15 3.32 -9.44
C PHE A 112 -17.35 2.51 -9.95
N ALA A 113 -18.31 2.18 -9.08
CA ALA A 113 -19.47 1.40 -9.43
C ALA A 113 -20.32 2.04 -10.56
N ASP A 114 -20.41 3.37 -10.56
CA ASP A 114 -21.19 4.15 -11.52
C ASP A 114 -20.39 4.64 -12.74
N MET A 115 -19.15 4.18 -12.93
CA MET A 115 -18.38 4.55 -14.12
C MET A 115 -19.08 4.04 -15.40
N GLU A 116 -19.12 4.89 -16.43
CA GLU A 116 -19.65 4.48 -17.76
C GLU A 116 -18.68 3.52 -18.45
N ASP A 117 -17.36 3.78 -18.32
CA ASP A 117 -16.32 2.94 -18.89
C ASP A 117 -16.14 1.63 -18.10
N ASP A 118 -15.81 0.57 -18.82
CA ASP A 118 -15.42 -0.69 -18.21
C ASP A 118 -14.01 -0.58 -17.61
N TRP A 119 -13.87 -1.06 -16.40
CA TRP A 119 -12.61 -1.08 -15.69
C TRP A 119 -12.38 -2.44 -15.02
N GLY A 120 -11.13 -2.78 -14.82
CA GLY A 120 -10.70 -4.01 -14.18
C GLY A 120 -9.80 -3.76 -12.98
N PHE A 121 -9.54 -4.80 -12.21
CA PHE A 121 -8.69 -4.75 -11.03
C PHE A 121 -7.58 -5.78 -11.15
N VAL A 122 -6.33 -5.34 -11.00
CA VAL A 122 -5.14 -6.17 -11.15
C VAL A 122 -4.11 -5.85 -10.07
N MET A 123 -3.31 -6.85 -9.73
CA MET A 123 -2.21 -6.66 -8.79
C MET A 123 -1.16 -5.70 -9.37
N PHE A 124 -0.53 -4.91 -8.49
CA PHE A 124 0.58 -4.04 -8.86
C PHE A 124 1.74 -4.86 -9.46
N PRO A 125 2.45 -4.35 -10.48
CA PRO A 125 3.55 -5.07 -11.11
C PRO A 125 4.72 -5.29 -10.16
N TYR A 126 5.36 -6.44 -10.24
CA TYR A 126 6.50 -6.83 -9.42
C TYR A 126 7.78 -6.95 -10.23
N ASN A 127 8.92 -6.85 -9.56
CA ASN A 127 10.23 -7.05 -10.17
C ASN A 127 10.53 -8.55 -10.32
N GLN A 128 10.47 -9.06 -11.56
CA GLN A 128 10.70 -10.48 -11.90
C GLN A 128 12.13 -10.95 -11.65
N ASP A 129 13.08 -10.03 -11.51
CA ASP A 129 14.50 -10.37 -11.28
C ASP A 129 14.80 -10.62 -9.77
N GLN A 130 13.84 -10.37 -8.89
CA GLN A 130 13.97 -10.65 -7.47
C GLN A 130 13.70 -12.13 -7.17
N LYS A 131 14.44 -12.68 -6.20
CA LYS A 131 14.21 -14.03 -5.72
C LYS A 131 12.78 -14.14 -5.12
N ASP A 132 12.11 -15.24 -5.43
CA ASP A 132 10.73 -15.50 -4.97
C ASP A 132 9.75 -14.38 -5.37
N ALA A 133 10.01 -13.76 -6.53
CA ALA A 133 9.25 -12.62 -7.05
C ALA A 133 7.79 -12.99 -7.31
N THR A 134 6.90 -12.22 -6.70
CA THR A 134 5.45 -12.28 -6.95
C THR A 134 4.82 -10.92 -6.65
N ASN A 135 3.62 -10.70 -7.16
CA ASN A 135 2.85 -9.51 -6.79
C ASN A 135 2.58 -9.50 -5.28
N LYS A 136 2.69 -8.33 -4.68
CA LYS A 136 2.42 -8.12 -3.25
C LYS A 136 1.35 -7.05 -3.05
N THR A 137 0.50 -7.28 -2.06
CA THR A 137 -0.36 -6.25 -1.47
C THR A 137 0.36 -5.55 -0.35
N VAL A 138 0.02 -4.29 -0.10
CA VAL A 138 0.44 -3.57 1.10
C VAL A 138 -0.74 -3.63 2.07
N PRO A 139 -0.57 -4.20 3.28
CA PRO A 139 -1.66 -4.30 4.23
C PRO A 139 -2.07 -2.90 4.72
N ASN A 140 -3.35 -2.74 5.02
CA ASN A 140 -3.84 -1.58 5.74
C ASN A 140 -3.46 -1.74 7.23
N ASP A 141 -2.99 -0.67 7.84
CA ASP A 141 -2.48 -0.64 9.21
C ASP A 141 -3.60 -0.51 10.27
N ASN A 142 -4.88 -0.60 9.88
CA ASN A 142 -5.99 -0.51 10.81
C ASN A 142 -6.07 -1.75 11.69
N ILE A 143 -5.97 -1.53 13.01
CA ILE A 143 -6.09 -2.57 14.02
C ILE A 143 -7.33 -2.31 14.88
N VAL A 144 -7.99 -3.37 15.30
CA VAL A 144 -9.09 -3.30 16.28
C VAL A 144 -8.50 -3.46 17.67
N VAL A 145 -8.79 -2.52 18.54
CA VAL A 145 -8.29 -2.52 19.92
C VAL A 145 -9.43 -2.37 20.91
N MET A 146 -9.28 -2.96 22.09
CA MET A 146 -10.19 -2.78 23.20
C MET A 146 -9.54 -1.88 24.26
N PRO A 147 -10.16 -0.74 24.62
CA PRO A 147 -9.65 0.13 25.66
C PRO A 147 -9.55 -0.57 27.02
N SER A 148 -8.41 -0.45 27.69
CA SER A 148 -8.18 -1.05 29.02
C SER A 148 -9.00 -0.42 30.15
N CYS A 149 -9.68 0.69 29.89
CA CYS A 149 -10.56 1.37 30.88
C CYS A 149 -11.92 0.69 31.04
N PHE A 150 -12.28 -0.28 30.22
CA PHE A 150 -13.52 -1.03 30.39
C PHE A 150 -13.34 -2.07 31.52
N ASP A 151 -14.41 -2.23 32.31
CA ASP A 151 -14.48 -3.36 33.25
C ASP A 151 -14.56 -4.70 32.49
N GLN A 152 -14.31 -5.78 33.22
CA GLN A 152 -14.26 -7.12 32.64
C GLN A 152 -15.58 -7.50 31.97
N GLU A 153 -16.73 -7.21 32.59
CA GLU A 153 -18.05 -7.56 32.07
C GLU A 153 -18.33 -6.88 30.73
N LYS A 154 -17.99 -5.59 30.63
CA LYS A 154 -18.14 -4.83 29.39
C LYS A 154 -17.17 -5.32 28.31
N ALA A 155 -15.92 -5.60 28.68
CA ALA A 155 -14.92 -6.11 27.76
C ALA A 155 -15.33 -7.48 27.17
N GLU A 156 -15.83 -8.39 27.99
CA GLU A 156 -16.33 -9.71 27.55
C GLU A 156 -17.53 -9.57 26.61
N LYS A 157 -18.49 -8.68 26.91
CA LYS A 157 -19.63 -8.42 26.01
C LYS A 157 -19.22 -7.86 24.66
N ILE A 158 -18.24 -6.95 24.64
CA ILE A 158 -17.71 -6.39 23.39
C ILE A 158 -16.96 -7.47 22.59
N ALA A 159 -16.11 -8.27 23.24
CA ALA A 159 -15.39 -9.36 22.60
C ALA A 159 -16.37 -10.38 22.00
N PHE A 160 -17.38 -10.80 22.73
CA PHE A 160 -18.41 -11.71 22.25
C PHE A 160 -19.19 -11.15 21.06
N ALA A 161 -19.59 -9.87 21.12
CA ALA A 161 -20.30 -9.25 20.01
C ALA A 161 -19.42 -9.11 18.75
N TYR A 162 -18.13 -8.85 18.94
CA TYR A 162 -17.17 -8.79 17.82
C TYR A 162 -16.88 -10.16 17.23
N ASP A 163 -16.77 -11.19 18.06
CA ASP A 163 -16.61 -12.58 17.66
C ASP A 163 -17.79 -13.02 16.77
N LEU A 164 -19.04 -12.81 17.23
CA LEU A 164 -20.22 -13.07 16.42
C LEU A 164 -20.27 -12.28 15.11
N TYR A 165 -19.82 -11.03 15.13
CA TYR A 165 -19.76 -10.21 13.92
C TYR A 165 -18.77 -10.72 12.89
N THR A 166 -17.68 -11.33 13.35
CA THR A 166 -16.60 -11.86 12.50
C THR A 166 -16.76 -13.33 12.16
N GLU A 167 -17.73 -14.03 12.74
CA GLU A 167 -18.03 -15.43 12.39
C GLU A 167 -18.43 -15.54 10.91
N PRO A 168 -17.87 -16.52 10.19
CA PRO A 168 -18.31 -16.80 8.83
C PRO A 168 -19.80 -17.15 8.76
N VAL A 169 -20.47 -16.72 7.71
CA VAL A 169 -21.85 -17.11 7.44
C VAL A 169 -21.92 -18.63 7.24
N GLU A 170 -22.94 -19.29 7.81
CA GLU A 170 -23.10 -20.73 7.71
C GLU A 170 -23.13 -21.17 6.23
N GLY A 171 -22.30 -22.16 5.91
CA GLY A 171 -22.14 -22.69 4.56
C GLY A 171 -21.04 -22.01 3.71
N TYR A 172 -20.41 -20.96 4.22
CA TYR A 172 -19.29 -20.30 3.57
C TYR A 172 -17.98 -20.48 4.37
N THR A 173 -16.88 -20.66 3.66
CA THR A 173 -15.58 -20.42 4.27
C THR A 173 -15.31 -18.90 4.38
N PRO A 174 -14.42 -18.44 5.29
CA PRO A 174 -14.03 -17.03 5.33
C PRO A 174 -13.54 -16.50 3.98
N HIS A 175 -12.85 -17.33 3.21
CA HIS A 175 -12.38 -17.01 1.87
C HIS A 175 -13.56 -16.78 0.90
N ASP A 176 -14.50 -17.74 0.82
CA ASP A 176 -15.63 -17.65 -0.08
C ASP A 176 -16.53 -16.45 0.25
N GLN A 177 -16.75 -16.19 1.55
CA GLN A 177 -17.54 -15.05 2.00
C GLN A 177 -16.91 -13.71 1.58
N ILE A 178 -15.59 -13.59 1.58
CA ILE A 178 -14.90 -12.40 1.10
C ILE A 178 -15.11 -12.25 -0.42
N LEU A 179 -14.96 -13.30 -1.20
CA LEU A 179 -15.16 -13.24 -2.65
C LEU A 179 -16.59 -12.85 -3.01
N GLU A 180 -17.59 -13.48 -2.38
CA GLU A 180 -19.01 -13.24 -2.64
C GLU A 180 -19.42 -11.76 -2.43
N GLN A 181 -18.85 -11.07 -1.46
CA GLN A 181 -19.14 -9.65 -1.26
C GLN A 181 -18.56 -8.73 -2.34
N TYR A 182 -17.56 -9.20 -3.10
CA TYR A 182 -16.92 -8.41 -4.15
C TYR A 182 -17.51 -8.62 -5.54
N TYR A 183 -18.10 -9.79 -5.87
CA TYR A 183 -18.71 -10.02 -7.18
C TYR A 183 -19.70 -8.93 -7.61
N PRO A 184 -20.60 -8.40 -6.76
CA PRO A 184 -21.50 -7.34 -7.18
C PRO A 184 -20.83 -5.99 -7.45
N GLN A 185 -19.55 -5.82 -7.09
CA GLN A 185 -18.81 -4.55 -7.21
C GLN A 185 -18.02 -4.46 -8.52
N PHE A 186 -17.89 -5.55 -9.26
CA PHE A 186 -17.19 -5.63 -10.52
C PHE A 186 -18.12 -6.05 -11.67
N ARG A 187 -17.81 -5.61 -12.88
CA ARG A 187 -18.49 -6.06 -14.09
C ARG A 187 -17.86 -7.32 -14.69
N ASP A 188 -16.65 -7.65 -14.25
CA ASP A 188 -15.86 -8.80 -14.73
C ASP A 188 -15.42 -9.63 -13.53
N ASP A 189 -15.95 -10.84 -13.42
CA ASP A 189 -15.69 -11.77 -12.32
C ASP A 189 -14.21 -12.12 -12.18
N ARG A 190 -13.38 -11.98 -13.23
CA ARG A 190 -11.93 -12.17 -13.17
C ARG A 190 -11.25 -11.22 -12.19
N ALA A 191 -11.81 -10.01 -11.96
CA ALA A 191 -11.30 -9.10 -10.96
C ALA A 191 -11.39 -9.71 -9.55
N VAL A 192 -12.42 -10.51 -9.30
CA VAL A 192 -12.61 -11.23 -8.02
C VAL A 192 -11.79 -12.51 -8.02
N ASP A 193 -11.98 -13.39 -8.99
CA ASP A 193 -11.37 -14.72 -9.05
C ASP A 193 -9.84 -14.66 -9.10
N GLU A 194 -9.29 -13.79 -9.97
CA GLU A 194 -7.86 -13.71 -10.20
C GLU A 194 -7.19 -12.70 -9.24
N THR A 195 -7.78 -11.53 -9.01
CA THR A 195 -7.10 -10.47 -8.24
C THR A 195 -7.44 -10.53 -6.75
N ILE A 196 -8.72 -10.47 -6.37
CA ILE A 196 -9.09 -10.56 -4.94
C ILE A 196 -8.67 -11.92 -4.38
N GLY A 197 -8.91 -13.01 -5.11
CA GLY A 197 -8.46 -14.35 -4.73
C GLY A 197 -6.96 -14.43 -4.49
N MET A 198 -6.14 -13.87 -5.39
CA MET A 198 -4.68 -13.79 -5.19
C MET A 198 -4.29 -12.97 -3.95
N MET A 199 -4.96 -11.84 -3.70
CA MET A 199 -4.66 -10.98 -2.55
C MET A 199 -4.89 -11.69 -1.20
N LEU A 200 -5.74 -12.69 -1.14
CA LEU A 200 -6.01 -13.48 0.06
C LEU A 200 -4.92 -14.53 0.35
N GLU A 201 -4.13 -14.91 -0.65
CA GLU A 201 -3.06 -15.89 -0.47
C GLU A 201 -1.84 -15.28 0.25
N GLU A 202 -1.26 -16.03 1.21
CA GLU A 202 -0.11 -15.57 2.01
C GLU A 202 1.10 -15.14 1.17
N LYS A 203 1.36 -15.83 0.05
CA LYS A 203 2.49 -15.47 -0.83
C LYS A 203 2.37 -14.07 -1.43
N HIS A 204 1.15 -13.52 -1.53
CA HIS A 204 0.86 -12.19 -2.07
C HIS A 204 0.73 -11.09 -0.99
N LYS A 205 0.83 -11.45 0.28
CA LYS A 205 0.83 -10.48 1.38
C LYS A 205 2.25 -9.98 1.62
N SER A 206 2.43 -8.67 1.71
CA SER A 206 3.66 -8.09 2.22
C SER A 206 3.59 -7.95 3.73
N THR A 207 4.73 -8.02 4.40
CA THR A 207 4.80 -7.76 5.84
C THR A 207 5.39 -6.37 6.05
N SER A 208 4.66 -5.51 6.75
CA SER A 208 5.14 -4.21 7.20
C SER A 208 5.23 -4.20 8.73
N TYR A 209 6.38 -3.83 9.25
CA TYR A 209 6.58 -3.60 10.69
C TYR A 209 6.55 -2.10 11.05
N LEU A 210 6.27 -1.26 10.09
CA LEU A 210 6.19 0.18 10.27
C LEU A 210 5.18 0.60 11.35
N PRO A 211 3.97 0.01 11.45
CA PRO A 211 3.01 0.35 12.50
C PRO A 211 3.51 0.09 13.92
N MET A 212 4.51 -0.77 14.08
CA MET A 212 5.12 -1.06 15.38
C MET A 212 6.03 0.08 15.87
N ILE A 213 6.35 1.03 15.01
CA ILE A 213 7.24 2.17 15.32
C ILE A 213 6.43 3.46 15.19
N SER A 214 5.57 3.73 16.16
CA SER A 214 4.58 4.82 16.13
C SER A 214 5.17 6.22 15.88
N GLU A 215 6.44 6.43 16.18
CA GLU A 215 7.12 7.71 15.96
C GLU A 215 7.59 7.92 14.51
N ILE A 216 7.50 6.90 13.62
CA ILE A 216 7.89 7.02 12.22
C ILE A 216 6.64 7.28 11.37
N ASP A 217 6.58 8.46 10.73
CA ASP A 217 5.68 8.71 9.61
C ASP A 217 6.43 8.52 8.28
N TYR A 218 6.10 7.48 7.54
CA TYR A 218 6.69 7.23 6.23
C TYR A 218 6.28 8.29 5.18
N GLY A 219 5.27 9.12 5.48
CA GLY A 219 4.94 10.30 4.69
C GLY A 219 6.08 11.30 4.61
N ASP A 220 6.94 11.38 5.66
CA ASP A 220 8.16 12.18 5.64
C ASP A 220 9.11 11.80 4.51
N PHE A 221 9.06 10.52 4.09
CA PHE A 221 9.77 10.03 2.92
C PHE A 221 8.93 10.19 1.64
N CYS A 222 7.68 9.70 1.67
CA CYS A 222 6.88 9.54 0.46
C CYS A 222 6.49 10.87 -0.19
N TYR A 223 6.04 11.86 0.60
CA TYR A 223 5.56 13.13 0.03
C TYR A 223 6.63 13.88 -0.77
N PRO A 224 7.81 14.21 -0.20
CA PRO A 224 8.81 14.97 -0.93
C PRO A 224 9.45 14.18 -2.08
N VAL A 225 9.57 12.86 -1.95
CA VAL A 225 10.11 12.00 -3.01
C VAL A 225 9.14 11.91 -4.18
N TYR A 226 7.85 11.68 -3.91
CA TYR A 226 6.81 11.62 -4.95
C TYR A 226 6.64 12.96 -5.68
N ALA A 227 6.70 14.08 -4.95
CA ALA A 227 6.66 15.42 -5.52
C ALA A 227 7.94 15.80 -6.29
N ASN A 228 8.94 14.91 -6.36
CA ASN A 228 10.25 15.17 -6.95
C ASN A 228 10.97 16.41 -6.34
N ALA A 229 10.61 16.76 -5.10
CA ALA A 229 11.25 17.83 -4.34
C ALA A 229 12.62 17.43 -3.78
N THR A 230 12.86 16.12 -3.66
CA THR A 230 14.15 15.53 -3.26
C THR A 230 14.36 14.19 -3.97
N THR A 231 15.59 13.68 -3.90
CA THR A 231 15.89 12.33 -4.43
C THR A 231 15.71 11.27 -3.34
N PRO A 232 15.40 10.00 -3.69
CA PRO A 232 15.36 8.91 -2.72
C PRO A 232 16.65 8.82 -1.89
N ALA A 233 17.83 8.93 -2.53
CA ALA A 233 19.11 8.84 -1.84
C ALA A 233 19.29 9.90 -0.76
N LYS A 234 19.00 11.17 -1.09
CA LYS A 234 19.09 12.27 -0.09
C LYS A 234 18.10 12.07 1.05
N LYS A 235 16.90 11.59 0.75
CA LYS A 235 15.87 11.39 1.78
C LYS A 235 16.19 10.21 2.69
N ILE A 236 16.75 9.14 2.15
CA ILE A 236 17.29 8.01 2.94
C ILE A 236 18.39 8.50 3.89
N GLU A 237 19.37 9.26 3.38
CA GLU A 237 20.46 9.83 4.20
C GLU A 237 19.92 10.70 5.33
N GLU A 238 18.91 11.53 5.06
CA GLU A 238 18.27 12.40 6.06
C GLU A 238 17.56 11.62 7.16
N LEU A 239 16.86 10.53 6.80
CA LEU A 239 15.94 9.83 7.70
C LEU A 239 16.56 8.65 8.42
N SER A 240 17.52 7.93 7.82
CA SER A 240 18.03 6.66 8.37
C SER A 240 18.49 6.77 9.82
N THR A 241 19.35 7.73 10.15
CA THR A 241 19.83 7.91 11.53
C THR A 241 18.70 8.25 12.53
N LYS A 242 17.72 9.03 12.08
CA LYS A 242 16.54 9.39 12.91
C LYS A 242 15.68 8.16 13.16
N TRP A 243 15.47 7.35 12.13
CA TRP A 243 14.67 6.14 12.20
C TRP A 243 15.34 5.05 13.02
N ASP A 244 16.65 4.84 12.86
CA ASP A 244 17.45 3.94 13.70
C ASP A 244 17.33 4.28 15.19
N THR A 245 17.34 5.56 15.54
CA THR A 245 17.16 6.00 16.92
C THR A 245 15.79 5.63 17.48
N LYS A 246 14.70 5.86 16.69
CA LYS A 246 13.33 5.53 17.09
C LYS A 246 13.12 4.01 17.18
N ILE A 247 13.65 3.27 16.23
CA ILE A 247 13.59 1.80 16.18
C ILE A 247 14.33 1.20 17.36
N SER A 248 15.54 1.71 17.68
CA SER A 248 16.32 1.25 18.83
C SER A 248 15.60 1.47 20.16
N LYS A 249 14.88 2.58 20.31
CA LYS A 249 14.05 2.84 21.50
C LYS A 249 12.94 1.79 21.64
N VAL A 250 12.20 1.51 20.57
CA VAL A 250 11.12 0.50 20.58
C VAL A 250 11.68 -0.89 20.87
N ASN A 251 12.81 -1.26 20.27
CA ASN A 251 13.47 -2.53 20.57
C ASN A 251 13.85 -2.65 22.05
N ALA A 252 14.36 -1.57 22.67
CA ALA A 252 14.71 -1.57 24.07
C ALA A 252 13.48 -1.69 25.00
N GLU A 253 12.38 -1.03 24.66
CA GLU A 253 11.11 -1.14 25.37
C GLU A 253 10.55 -2.57 25.27
N TYR A 254 10.63 -3.18 24.10
CA TYR A 254 10.20 -4.55 23.85
C TYR A 254 11.02 -5.56 24.67
N ASP A 255 12.36 -5.37 24.73
CA ASP A 255 13.25 -6.22 25.55
C ASP A 255 12.96 -6.11 27.03
N LYS A 256 12.66 -4.92 27.51
CA LYS A 256 12.26 -4.69 28.90
C LYS A 256 10.95 -5.42 29.21
N PHE A 257 9.93 -5.24 28.35
CA PHE A 257 8.64 -5.91 28.50
C PHE A 257 8.79 -7.43 28.49
N ALA A 258 9.56 -7.98 27.57
CA ALA A 258 9.80 -9.42 27.48
C ALA A 258 10.44 -9.97 28.76
N LYS A 259 11.46 -9.28 29.31
CA LYS A 259 12.12 -9.68 30.57
C LYS A 259 11.17 -9.65 31.78
N GLU A 260 10.22 -8.73 31.80
CA GLU A 260 9.27 -8.58 32.91
C GLU A 260 8.15 -9.62 32.85
N HIS A 261 7.83 -10.18 31.65
CA HIS A 261 6.67 -11.05 31.42
C HIS A 261 7.03 -12.48 30.98
N THR A 262 8.30 -12.76 30.69
CA THR A 262 8.76 -14.13 30.42
C THR A 262 9.21 -14.76 31.76
N LYS A 263 8.30 -15.54 32.37
CA LYS A 263 8.62 -16.41 33.50
C LYS A 263 8.77 -17.85 33.04
#